data_7a7ef21e6f43db9b3149190bc96cfc0e
#
_entry.id   7a7ef21e6f43db9b3149190bc96cfc0e
#
_cell.length_a   1.000
_cell.length_b   1.000
_cell.length_c   1.000
_cell.angle_alpha   90.00
_cell.angle_beta   90.00
_cell.angle_gamma   90.00
#
_symmetry.space_group_name_H-M   'P 1'
#
loop_
_entity.id
_entity.type
_entity.pdbx_description
1 polymer ?
#
loop_
_entity_poly.entity_id
_entity_poly.type
_entity_poly.pdbx_seq_one_letter_code
_entity_poly.pdbx_strand_id
1 'polypeptide(L)'
;MNRIIALITMALLATTSPASASERAWKEVANPKAKGYVLLLRHAIAPGVGDPANFKIGDCSTQRNLSEEGRAQAKAIGAWLKSEKIRIARVESSRWCRSIETARLMDIGKVKQNPNLDSLFNSDNPIADPKTAATRELIIKHRNKKGLLVLVFHQINIMALAGGGVDSGEGVLVRASRDGQLKVMGLSPVP
;
A
#
# COMPACT_ATOMS: atom_id res chain seq x y z
N MET A 1 -21.62 -17.87 -61.70
CA MET A 1 -21.01 -18.47 -60.49
C MET A 1 -20.34 -17.39 -59.70
N ASN A 2 -21.05 -16.74 -58.77
CA ASN A 2 -20.52 -15.64 -57.92
C ASN A 2 -19.96 -16.24 -56.62
N ARG A 3 -18.61 -16.10 -56.43
CA ARG A 3 -17.97 -16.44 -55.16
C ARG A 3 -18.02 -15.23 -54.25
N ILE A 4 -18.80 -15.34 -53.17
CA ILE A 4 -18.80 -14.35 -52.07
C ILE A 4 -17.60 -14.69 -51.18
N ILE A 5 -16.62 -13.79 -51.13
CA ILE A 5 -15.51 -13.86 -50.19
C ILE A 5 -15.96 -13.18 -48.91
N ALA A 6 -16.19 -13.97 -47.85
CA ALA A 6 -16.47 -13.45 -46.52
C ALA A 6 -15.15 -13.02 -45.85
N LEU A 7 -14.95 -11.73 -45.68
CA LEU A 7 -13.87 -11.15 -44.89
C LEU A 7 -14.22 -11.33 -43.39
N ILE A 8 -13.54 -12.27 -42.72
CA ILE A 8 -13.59 -12.43 -41.28
C ILE A 8 -12.66 -11.38 -40.65
N THR A 9 -13.21 -10.32 -40.14
CA THR A 9 -12.49 -9.35 -39.32
C THR A 9 -12.25 -9.92 -37.93
N MET A 10 -11.05 -10.40 -37.67
CA MET A 10 -10.61 -10.88 -36.36
C MET A 10 -10.32 -9.67 -35.46
N ALA A 11 -11.24 -9.37 -34.54
CA ALA A 11 -11.04 -8.35 -33.53
C ALA A 11 -9.97 -8.82 -32.54
N LEU A 12 -8.79 -8.21 -32.57
CA LEU A 12 -7.73 -8.39 -31.56
C LEU A 12 -8.20 -7.78 -30.23
N LEU A 13 -8.66 -8.59 -29.31
CA LEU A 13 -8.85 -8.21 -27.93
C LEU A 13 -7.47 -8.02 -27.27
N ALA A 14 -7.02 -6.77 -27.17
CA ALA A 14 -5.79 -6.42 -26.48
C ALA A 14 -5.96 -6.66 -24.98
N THR A 15 -5.53 -7.81 -24.48
CA THR A 15 -5.42 -8.11 -23.05
C THR A 15 -4.24 -7.31 -22.47
N THR A 16 -4.54 -6.26 -21.73
CA THR A 16 -3.50 -5.48 -21.02
C THR A 16 -2.94 -6.30 -19.87
N SER A 17 -1.62 -6.54 -19.87
CA SER A 17 -0.91 -7.22 -18.79
C SER A 17 -1.10 -6.48 -17.45
N PRO A 18 -1.22 -7.21 -16.30
CA PRO A 18 -1.30 -6.61 -14.96
C PRO A 18 -0.17 -5.64 -14.65
N ALA A 19 1.06 -5.93 -15.11
CA ALA A 19 2.22 -5.04 -14.98
C ALA A 19 1.99 -3.68 -15.67
N SER A 20 1.38 -3.67 -16.86
CA SER A 20 1.08 -2.44 -17.58
C SER A 20 -0.04 -1.63 -16.92
N ALA A 21 -0.95 -2.27 -16.17
CA ALA A 21 -2.00 -1.58 -15.41
C ALA A 21 -1.41 -0.89 -14.18
N SER A 22 -0.51 -1.55 -13.44
CA SER A 22 0.22 -0.98 -12.30
C SER A 22 1.06 0.23 -12.72
N GLU A 23 1.85 0.10 -13.81
CA GLU A 23 2.66 1.19 -14.34
C GLU A 23 1.83 2.42 -14.71
N ARG A 24 0.68 2.22 -15.38
CA ARG A 24 -0.24 3.32 -15.70
C ARG A 24 -0.77 4.00 -14.44
N ALA A 25 -1.15 3.23 -13.42
CA ALA A 25 -1.64 3.78 -12.17
C ALA A 25 -0.59 4.66 -11.47
N TRP A 26 0.67 4.25 -11.47
CA TRP A 26 1.76 5.05 -10.89
C TRP A 26 2.06 6.32 -11.71
N LYS A 27 1.98 6.28 -13.02
CA LYS A 27 2.03 7.48 -13.87
C LYS A 27 0.90 8.46 -13.56
N GLU A 28 -0.30 7.94 -13.26
CA GLU A 28 -1.42 8.79 -12.81
C GLU A 28 -1.15 9.41 -11.44
N VAL A 29 -0.59 8.67 -10.47
CA VAL A 29 -0.23 9.19 -9.13
C VAL A 29 0.76 10.35 -9.22
N ALA A 30 1.71 10.28 -10.15
CA ALA A 30 2.69 11.34 -10.38
C ALA A 30 2.05 12.63 -10.95
N ASN A 31 0.83 12.58 -11.50
CA ASN A 31 0.14 13.76 -11.97
C ASN A 31 -0.25 14.69 -10.79
N PRO A 32 0.14 15.97 -10.79
CA PRO A 32 -0.19 16.93 -9.70
C PRO A 32 -1.69 17.12 -9.46
N LYS A 33 -2.53 16.77 -10.43
CA LYS A 33 -4.00 16.83 -10.33
C LYS A 33 -4.61 15.54 -9.77
N ALA A 34 -3.82 14.47 -9.62
CA ALA A 34 -4.29 13.19 -9.09
C ALA A 34 -4.88 13.33 -7.69
N LYS A 35 -5.97 12.59 -7.46
CA LYS A 35 -6.69 12.61 -6.18
C LYS A 35 -7.07 11.20 -5.73
N GLY A 36 -7.09 11.01 -4.42
CA GLY A 36 -7.67 9.84 -3.79
C GLY A 36 -6.80 8.59 -3.83
N TYR A 37 -5.55 8.69 -4.22
CA TYR A 37 -4.63 7.56 -4.21
C TYR A 37 -4.08 7.32 -2.80
N VAL A 38 -4.07 6.07 -2.40
CA VAL A 38 -3.54 5.61 -1.10
C VAL A 38 -2.62 4.42 -1.35
N LEU A 39 -1.41 4.47 -0.82
CA LEU A 39 -0.48 3.35 -0.77
C LEU A 39 -0.65 2.63 0.56
N LEU A 40 -1.09 1.38 0.51
CA LEU A 40 -1.10 0.44 1.62
C LEU A 40 0.24 -0.29 1.61
N LEU A 41 1.18 0.13 2.45
CA LEU A 41 2.56 -0.38 2.46
C LEU A 41 2.80 -1.31 3.64
N ARG A 42 3.25 -2.53 3.38
CA ARG A 42 3.77 -3.38 4.44
C ARG A 42 5.12 -2.84 4.91
N HIS A 43 5.35 -2.84 6.24
CA HIS A 43 6.67 -2.49 6.79
C HIS A 43 7.80 -3.24 6.08
N ALA A 44 8.98 -2.65 6.02
CA ALA A 44 10.15 -3.24 5.40
C ALA A 44 10.63 -4.50 6.12
N ILE A 45 11.64 -5.16 5.59
CA ILE A 45 12.12 -6.46 6.08
C ILE A 45 12.43 -6.43 7.57
N ALA A 46 11.69 -7.25 8.32
CA ALA A 46 11.89 -7.50 9.75
C ALA A 46 11.87 -9.02 9.94
N PRO A 47 13.01 -9.68 10.16
CA PRO A 47 13.12 -11.13 10.23
C PRO A 47 12.25 -11.77 11.31
N GLY A 48 11.74 -12.97 11.04
CA GLY A 48 10.90 -13.73 11.96
C GLY A 48 9.40 -13.50 11.77
N VAL A 49 8.60 -14.15 12.63
CA VAL A 49 7.12 -14.12 12.61
C VAL A 49 6.61 -13.71 13.99
N GLY A 50 5.54 -12.89 14.02
CA GLY A 50 4.97 -12.41 15.26
C GLY A 50 5.87 -11.40 16.00
N ASP A 51 5.59 -11.21 17.26
CA ASP A 51 6.40 -10.41 18.20
C ASP A 51 6.70 -11.26 19.45
N PRO A 52 7.75 -10.96 20.24
CA PRO A 52 8.07 -11.66 21.48
C PRO A 52 6.90 -11.63 22.48
N ALA A 53 6.82 -12.63 23.38
CA ALA A 53 5.74 -12.73 24.36
C ALA A 53 5.66 -11.54 25.34
N ASN A 54 6.77 -10.85 25.55
CA ASN A 54 6.86 -9.64 26.39
C ASN A 54 6.61 -8.34 25.61
N PHE A 55 6.02 -8.42 24.40
CA PHE A 55 5.73 -7.27 23.54
C PHE A 55 5.04 -6.12 24.27
N LYS A 56 5.56 -4.90 24.05
CA LYS A 56 4.97 -3.65 24.54
C LYS A 56 5.00 -2.59 23.45
N ILE A 57 3.85 -1.92 23.25
CA ILE A 57 3.79 -0.71 22.39
C ILE A 57 4.69 0.37 23.00
N GLY A 58 5.49 1.01 22.13
CA GLY A 58 6.39 2.09 22.55
C GLY A 58 7.76 1.63 23.05
N ASP A 59 7.94 0.34 23.31
CA ASP A 59 9.23 -0.23 23.71
C ASP A 59 9.77 -1.14 22.60
N CYS A 60 10.68 -0.59 21.77
CA CYS A 60 11.23 -1.32 20.63
C CYS A 60 12.14 -2.50 21.03
N SER A 61 12.67 -2.51 22.25
CA SER A 61 13.49 -3.64 22.74
C SER A 61 12.68 -4.92 22.92
N THR A 62 11.36 -4.81 23.04
CA THR A 62 10.41 -5.91 23.17
C THR A 62 9.75 -6.31 21.86
N GLN A 63 10.18 -5.74 20.73
CA GLN A 63 9.54 -5.93 19.44
C GLN A 63 10.46 -6.54 18.40
N ARG A 64 9.89 -7.18 17.41
CA ARG A 64 10.57 -7.55 16.19
C ARG A 64 10.82 -6.30 15.35
N ASN A 65 12.10 -5.97 15.10
CA ASN A 65 12.53 -4.75 14.44
C ASN A 65 13.07 -5.00 13.03
N LEU A 66 13.32 -3.94 12.27
CA LEU A 66 13.90 -4.03 10.94
C LEU A 66 15.32 -4.62 10.99
N SER A 67 15.69 -5.40 9.98
CA SER A 67 17.08 -5.72 9.68
C SER A 67 17.78 -4.54 9.00
N GLU A 68 19.10 -4.63 8.82
CA GLU A 68 19.84 -3.63 8.02
C GLU A 68 19.34 -3.59 6.56
N GLU A 69 19.03 -4.76 5.98
CA GLU A 69 18.39 -4.84 4.66
C GLU A 69 17.03 -4.13 4.64
N GLY A 70 16.22 -4.33 5.69
CA GLY A 70 14.93 -3.63 5.82
C GLY A 70 15.09 -2.12 5.93
N ARG A 71 16.11 -1.63 6.62
CA ARG A 71 16.43 -0.21 6.68
C ARG A 71 16.86 0.34 5.32
N ALA A 72 17.69 -0.41 4.59
CA ALA A 72 18.10 -0.08 3.23
C ALA A 72 16.89 -0.06 2.28
N GLN A 73 16.04 -1.09 2.36
CA GLN A 73 14.79 -1.19 1.58
C GLN A 73 13.88 0.01 1.84
N ALA A 74 13.65 0.40 3.10
CA ALA A 74 12.81 1.55 3.44
C ALA A 74 13.35 2.85 2.81
N LYS A 75 14.67 3.07 2.86
CA LYS A 75 15.33 4.22 2.20
C LYS A 75 15.15 4.18 0.69
N ALA A 76 15.29 3.02 0.05
CA ALA A 76 15.11 2.84 -1.39
C ALA A 76 13.67 3.14 -1.83
N ILE A 77 12.66 2.69 -1.08
CA ILE A 77 11.25 3.02 -1.34
C ILE A 77 11.04 4.54 -1.32
N GLY A 78 11.57 5.22 -0.31
CA GLY A 78 11.46 6.67 -0.21
C GLY A 78 12.18 7.41 -1.34
N ALA A 79 13.38 6.95 -1.72
CA ALA A 79 14.14 7.49 -2.85
C ALA A 79 13.38 7.33 -4.17
N TRP A 80 12.78 6.15 -4.40
CA TRP A 80 11.94 5.91 -5.57
C TRP A 80 10.73 6.85 -5.63
N LEU A 81 9.96 7.00 -4.54
CA LEU A 81 8.83 7.93 -4.51
C LEU A 81 9.23 9.37 -4.83
N LYS A 82 10.43 9.79 -4.38
CA LYS A 82 10.99 11.11 -4.67
C LYS A 82 11.42 11.25 -6.15
N SER A 83 12.08 10.22 -6.73
CA SER A 83 12.52 10.23 -8.13
C SER A 83 11.35 10.30 -9.11
N GLU A 84 10.23 9.64 -8.79
CA GLU A 84 8.98 9.72 -9.53
C GLU A 84 8.20 11.04 -9.30
N LYS A 85 8.75 11.96 -8.50
CA LYS A 85 8.16 13.27 -8.16
C LYS A 85 6.73 13.15 -7.59
N ILE A 86 6.44 12.06 -6.89
CA ILE A 86 5.13 11.80 -6.31
C ILE A 86 4.88 12.77 -5.15
N ARG A 87 3.83 13.56 -5.27
CA ARG A 87 3.40 14.44 -4.19
C ARG A 87 2.82 13.62 -3.04
N ILE A 88 3.43 13.68 -1.88
CA ILE A 88 2.94 13.04 -0.66
C ILE A 88 1.97 14.00 0.06
N ALA A 89 0.77 13.52 0.34
CA ALA A 89 -0.22 14.27 1.11
C ALA A 89 0.00 14.08 2.62
N ARG A 90 0.26 12.85 3.04
CA ARG A 90 0.42 12.48 4.44
C ARG A 90 1.04 11.09 4.55
N VAL A 91 1.80 10.86 5.63
CA VAL A 91 2.35 9.55 5.99
C VAL A 91 1.80 9.18 7.36
N GLU A 92 1.12 8.04 7.44
CA GLU A 92 0.66 7.47 8.71
C GLU A 92 1.25 6.07 8.90
N SER A 93 1.52 5.70 10.14
CA SER A 93 2.13 4.43 10.49
C SER A 93 1.40 3.78 11.66
N SER A 94 1.33 2.45 11.66
CA SER A 94 1.09 1.66 12.85
C SER A 94 2.07 2.06 13.96
N ARG A 95 1.72 1.80 15.22
CA ARG A 95 2.56 2.07 16.39
C ARG A 95 3.67 1.04 16.62
N TRP A 96 3.76 -0.01 15.80
CA TRP A 96 4.87 -0.96 15.83
C TRP A 96 6.17 -0.31 15.38
N CYS A 97 7.26 -0.58 16.10
CA CYS A 97 8.56 0.05 15.82
C CYS A 97 9.02 -0.17 14.38
N ARG A 98 8.90 -1.39 13.82
CA ARG A 98 9.24 -1.67 12.43
C ARG A 98 8.45 -0.84 11.41
N SER A 99 7.17 -0.55 11.70
CA SER A 99 6.34 0.29 10.81
C SER A 99 6.72 1.77 10.91
N ILE A 100 6.95 2.26 12.14
CA ILE A 100 7.39 3.63 12.40
C ILE A 100 8.77 3.87 11.76
N GLU A 101 9.70 2.93 11.96
CA GLU A 101 11.06 3.03 11.41
C GLU A 101 11.04 3.00 9.89
N THR A 102 10.25 2.10 9.25
CA THR A 102 10.04 2.10 7.80
C THR A 102 9.57 3.46 7.32
N ALA A 103 8.50 4.00 7.93
CA ALA A 103 7.92 5.27 7.52
C ALA A 103 8.89 6.45 7.68
N ARG A 104 9.72 6.44 8.73
CA ARG A 104 10.73 7.49 8.97
C ARG A 104 11.89 7.40 7.99
N LEU A 105 12.39 6.20 7.72
CA LEU A 105 13.53 5.99 6.82
C LEU A 105 13.20 6.29 5.35
N MET A 106 11.94 6.17 4.94
CA MET A 106 11.48 6.64 3.62
C MET A 106 11.72 8.15 3.43
N ASP A 107 11.74 8.94 4.50
CA ASP A 107 12.00 10.37 4.48
C ASP A 107 11.16 11.15 3.44
N ILE A 108 9.87 10.87 3.39
CA ILE A 108 8.90 11.46 2.45
C ILE A 108 7.88 12.40 3.11
N GLY A 109 8.07 12.72 4.37
CA GLY A 109 7.24 13.63 5.14
C GLY A 109 7.13 13.26 6.61
N LYS A 110 6.43 14.11 7.39
CA LYS A 110 6.21 13.88 8.83
C LYS A 110 5.35 12.64 9.05
N VAL A 111 5.83 11.69 9.84
CA VAL A 111 5.13 10.46 10.19
C VAL A 111 4.17 10.71 11.35
N LYS A 112 2.90 10.38 11.16
CA LYS A 112 1.87 10.36 12.21
C LYS A 112 1.57 8.92 12.60
N GLN A 113 1.68 8.58 13.87
CA GLN A 113 1.23 7.28 14.38
C GLN A 113 -0.30 7.23 14.41
N ASN A 114 -0.86 6.09 13.99
CA ASN A 114 -2.29 5.86 13.96
C ASN A 114 -2.61 4.45 14.53
N PRO A 115 -3.28 4.37 15.70
CA PRO A 115 -3.63 3.09 16.31
C PRO A 115 -4.53 2.20 15.44
N ASN A 116 -5.29 2.77 14.52
CA ASN A 116 -6.12 1.98 13.60
C ASN A 116 -5.31 1.19 12.55
N LEU A 117 -4.00 1.49 12.43
CA LEU A 117 -3.06 0.75 11.57
C LEU A 117 -2.30 -0.34 12.34
N ASP A 118 -2.55 -0.51 13.64
CA ASP A 118 -1.91 -1.53 14.47
C ASP A 118 -2.21 -2.94 13.97
N SER A 119 -1.27 -3.85 14.20
CA SER A 119 -1.33 -5.21 13.67
C SER A 119 -2.62 -5.95 14.04
N LEU A 120 -3.21 -6.62 13.05
CA LEU A 120 -4.34 -7.53 13.20
C LEU A 120 -3.90 -9.00 13.28
N PHE A 121 -2.63 -9.27 13.55
CA PHE A 121 -2.08 -10.63 13.54
C PHE A 121 -2.80 -11.57 14.52
N ASN A 122 -3.28 -11.06 15.64
CA ASN A 122 -4.03 -11.80 16.66
C ASN A 122 -5.57 -11.54 16.58
N SER A 123 -6.07 -10.98 15.49
CA SER A 123 -7.51 -10.79 15.29
C SER A 123 -8.14 -12.05 14.73
N ASP A 124 -9.20 -12.56 15.35
CA ASP A 124 -9.95 -13.73 14.86
C ASP A 124 -10.66 -13.44 13.53
N ASN A 125 -11.04 -12.19 13.30
CA ASN A 125 -11.67 -11.76 12.06
C ASN A 125 -11.13 -10.38 11.62
N PRO A 126 -9.98 -10.34 10.93
CA PRO A 126 -9.36 -9.09 10.50
C PRO A 126 -10.25 -8.22 9.58
N ILE A 127 -11.14 -8.84 8.79
CA ILE A 127 -12.04 -8.11 7.88
C ILE A 127 -13.10 -7.33 8.67
N ALA A 128 -13.66 -7.93 9.71
CA ALA A 128 -14.68 -7.30 10.57
C ALA A 128 -14.08 -6.48 11.73
N ASP A 129 -12.75 -6.42 11.87
CA ASP A 129 -12.10 -5.67 12.94
C ASP A 129 -12.40 -4.16 12.82
N PRO A 130 -12.75 -3.48 13.93
CA PRO A 130 -13.01 -2.04 13.95
C PRO A 130 -11.86 -1.20 13.37
N LYS A 131 -10.60 -1.63 13.49
CA LYS A 131 -9.44 -0.94 12.90
C LYS A 131 -9.48 -1.02 11.36
N THR A 132 -9.92 -2.14 10.79
CA THR A 132 -10.13 -2.26 9.34
C THR A 132 -11.20 -1.30 8.86
N ALA A 133 -12.33 -1.22 9.56
CA ALA A 133 -13.40 -0.26 9.25
C ALA A 133 -12.90 1.19 9.35
N ALA A 134 -12.20 1.55 10.43
CA ALA A 134 -11.64 2.89 10.63
C ALA A 134 -10.57 3.24 9.55
N THR A 135 -9.76 2.27 9.13
CA THR A 135 -8.78 2.47 8.06
C THR A 135 -9.48 2.66 6.71
N ARG A 136 -10.54 1.90 6.43
CA ARG A 136 -11.38 2.07 5.23
C ARG A 136 -11.98 3.47 5.18
N GLU A 137 -12.52 3.96 6.28
CA GLU A 137 -13.05 5.33 6.40
C GLU A 137 -11.97 6.40 6.15
N LEU A 138 -10.75 6.19 6.64
CA LEU A 138 -9.62 7.06 6.38
C LEU A 138 -9.32 7.16 4.88
N ILE A 139 -9.34 6.04 4.17
CA ILE A 139 -9.14 5.96 2.71
C ILE A 139 -10.27 6.68 1.97
N ILE A 140 -11.53 6.44 2.36
CA ILE A 140 -12.72 7.10 1.78
C ILE A 140 -12.62 8.63 1.95
N LYS A 141 -12.24 9.11 3.14
CA LYS A 141 -12.06 10.55 3.43
C LYS A 141 -10.93 11.19 2.61
N HIS A 142 -9.99 10.37 2.11
CA HIS A 142 -8.91 10.85 1.23
C HIS A 142 -9.34 10.94 -0.25
N ARG A 143 -10.46 10.34 -0.67
CA ARG A 143 -10.92 10.19 -2.07
C ARG A 143 -10.78 11.43 -2.96
N ASN A 144 -11.06 12.62 -2.42
CA ASN A 144 -11.02 13.87 -3.17
C ASN A 144 -9.78 14.73 -2.88
N LYS A 145 -8.84 14.23 -2.07
CA LYS A 145 -7.63 14.97 -1.67
C LYS A 145 -6.50 14.74 -2.67
N LYS A 146 -5.73 15.79 -2.96
CA LYS A 146 -4.55 15.72 -3.82
C LYS A 146 -3.35 15.08 -3.10
N GLY A 147 -2.50 14.40 -3.85
CA GLY A 147 -1.31 13.73 -3.36
C GLY A 147 -1.60 12.35 -2.77
N LEU A 148 -0.55 11.57 -2.62
CA LEU A 148 -0.60 10.20 -2.13
C LEU A 148 -0.70 10.19 -0.59
N LEU A 149 -1.68 9.48 -0.05
CA LEU A 149 -1.69 9.06 1.36
C LEU A 149 -0.90 7.76 1.47
N VAL A 150 0.12 7.72 2.33
CA VAL A 150 0.93 6.53 2.58
C VAL A 150 0.58 5.98 3.97
N LEU A 151 0.16 4.72 4.03
CA LEU A 151 -0.16 4.00 5.25
C LEU A 151 0.83 2.84 5.41
N VAL A 152 1.71 2.92 6.42
CA VAL A 152 2.73 1.90 6.69
C VAL A 152 2.28 1.01 7.84
N PHE A 153 2.06 -0.28 7.56
CA PHE A 153 1.48 -1.18 8.54
C PHE A 153 1.79 -2.68 8.25
N HIS A 154 0.83 -3.59 8.30
CA HIS A 154 1.09 -5.03 8.35
C HIS A 154 0.36 -5.78 7.26
N GLN A 155 0.89 -6.95 6.87
CA GLN A 155 0.33 -7.79 5.81
C GLN A 155 -1.13 -8.15 6.06
N ILE A 156 -1.49 -8.59 7.27
CA ILE A 156 -2.87 -8.98 7.62
C ILE A 156 -3.85 -7.83 7.42
N ASN A 157 -3.46 -6.61 7.78
CA ASN A 157 -4.29 -5.42 7.57
C ASN A 157 -4.49 -5.13 6.07
N ILE A 158 -3.44 -5.29 5.24
CA ILE A 158 -3.52 -5.12 3.79
C ILE A 158 -4.45 -6.17 3.19
N MET A 159 -4.31 -7.44 3.59
CA MET A 159 -5.18 -8.52 3.15
C MET A 159 -6.65 -8.25 3.48
N ALA A 160 -6.95 -7.74 4.69
CA ALA A 160 -8.30 -7.40 5.11
C ALA A 160 -8.92 -6.24 4.30
N LEU A 161 -8.10 -5.32 3.78
CA LEU A 161 -8.53 -4.15 3.01
C LEU A 161 -8.59 -4.39 1.50
N ALA A 162 -7.60 -5.10 0.95
CA ALA A 162 -7.35 -5.23 -0.48
C ALA A 162 -7.50 -6.67 -1.03
N GLY A 163 -7.70 -7.67 -0.16
CA GLY A 163 -7.95 -9.06 -0.56
C GLY A 163 -6.71 -9.86 -0.94
N GLY A 164 -5.51 -9.27 -0.95
CA GLY A 164 -4.25 -9.93 -1.30
C GLY A 164 -3.12 -9.58 -0.35
N GLY A 165 -2.16 -10.50 -0.16
CA GLY A 165 -0.94 -10.26 0.59
C GLY A 165 0.15 -9.62 -0.28
N VAL A 166 1.13 -9.02 0.38
CA VAL A 166 2.32 -8.42 -0.24
C VAL A 166 3.57 -8.79 0.57
N ASP A 167 4.73 -8.78 -0.04
CA ASP A 167 5.99 -9.00 0.66
C ASP A 167 6.43 -7.79 1.49
N SER A 168 7.45 -7.95 2.33
CA SER A 168 7.97 -6.85 3.15
C SER A 168 8.50 -5.72 2.27
N GLY A 169 8.07 -4.49 2.55
CA GLY A 169 8.39 -3.32 1.73
C GLY A 169 7.54 -3.17 0.48
N GLU A 170 6.71 -4.14 0.14
CA GLU A 170 5.74 -4.02 -0.95
C GLU A 170 4.43 -3.37 -0.48
N GLY A 171 3.67 -2.87 -1.44
CA GLY A 171 2.40 -2.23 -1.15
C GLY A 171 1.38 -2.35 -2.27
N VAL A 172 0.15 -2.07 -1.91
CA VAL A 172 -1.00 -2.02 -2.81
C VAL A 172 -1.45 -0.58 -2.97
N LEU A 173 -1.51 -0.11 -4.21
CA LEU A 173 -2.10 1.18 -4.54
C LEU A 173 -3.61 1.02 -4.65
N VAL A 174 -4.36 1.78 -3.86
CA VAL A 174 -5.83 1.73 -3.85
C VAL A 174 -6.46 3.11 -4.03
N ARG A 175 -7.73 3.11 -4.44
CA ARG A 175 -8.62 4.27 -4.41
C ARG A 175 -10.00 3.85 -3.90
N ALA A 176 -10.66 4.75 -3.17
CA ALA A 176 -12.08 4.57 -2.86
C ALA A 176 -12.95 5.08 -4.03
N SER A 177 -13.91 4.28 -4.47
CA SER A 177 -14.97 4.65 -5.40
C SER A 177 -16.04 5.53 -4.71
N ARG A 178 -17.04 5.98 -5.48
CA ARG A 178 -18.10 6.86 -4.93
C ARG A 178 -18.98 6.16 -3.90
N ASP A 179 -19.19 4.87 -4.05
CA ASP A 179 -19.94 3.98 -3.15
C ASP A 179 -19.12 3.45 -1.96
N GLY A 180 -17.86 3.90 -1.81
CA GLY A 180 -16.99 3.52 -0.70
C GLY A 180 -16.22 2.20 -0.88
N GLN A 181 -16.36 1.52 -2.02
CA GLN A 181 -15.58 0.32 -2.31
C GLN A 181 -14.11 0.68 -2.56
N LEU A 182 -13.19 -0.14 -2.07
CA LEU A 182 -11.77 0.02 -2.36
C LEU A 182 -11.42 -0.71 -3.66
N LYS A 183 -10.92 0.05 -4.63
CA LYS A 183 -10.43 -0.49 -5.90
C LYS A 183 -8.91 -0.58 -5.85
N VAL A 184 -8.38 -1.78 -6.07
CA VAL A 184 -6.95 -2.00 -6.28
C VAL A 184 -6.57 -1.45 -7.65
N MET A 185 -5.56 -0.58 -7.67
CA MET A 185 -5.06 0.09 -8.87
C MET A 185 -3.77 -0.54 -9.39
N GLY A 186 -2.99 -1.17 -8.51
CA GLY A 186 -1.73 -1.85 -8.83
C GLY A 186 -0.90 -2.13 -7.59
N LEU A 187 0.23 -2.81 -7.79
CA LEU A 187 1.24 -3.02 -6.75
C LEU A 187 2.27 -1.90 -6.79
N SER A 188 2.96 -1.65 -5.67
CA SER A 188 4.13 -0.78 -5.69
C SER A 188 5.25 -1.48 -6.46
N PRO A 189 5.92 -0.80 -7.40
CA PRO A 189 7.22 -1.28 -7.86
C PRO A 189 8.17 -1.14 -6.67
N VAL A 190 8.62 -2.26 -6.13
CA VAL A 190 9.64 -2.29 -5.07
C VAL A 190 10.99 -2.28 -5.77
N PRO A 191 11.91 -1.34 -5.45
CA PRO A 191 13.30 -1.45 -5.85
C PRO A 191 14.00 -2.56 -5.08
#